data_06ac8be3a9a936c86e7693e5e67e958f
#
_entry.id   06ac8be3a9a936c86e7693e5e67e958f
#
_cell.length_a   1.000
_cell.length_b   1.000
_cell.length_c   1.000
_cell.angle_alpha   90.00
_cell.angle_beta   90.00
_cell.angle_gamma   90.00
#
_symmetry.space_group_name_H-M   'P 1'
#
loop_
_entity.id
_entity.type
_entity.pdbx_description
1 polymer ?
#
loop_
_entity_poly.entity_id
_entity_poly.type
_entity_poly.pdbx_seq_one_letter_code
_entity_poly.pdbx_strand_id
1 'polypeptide(L)'
;MIDFFDLYLTEDCPYGDETTEFLEIEGNGRIRIKSREHGVAACMDDLAAFYRKNGLEVVNMVPNGDEFNPNDVIFEAQGDLPTIFKLWRISQTFLSMVCSIASKTRFAVELARKSNPDIMVATSRKTHPGFRKYELKAVKTGGGDHHRNSLSDSILVTQNHLDVMEKQVNLRAMRKVEIEPRTREEALEAAPVADILLLDHYSPKELELFVPELRELNPHLEIAVGGIDLGMISDYAKHVDFIVTTAPYYAKPLDLTSRIRKI
;
A
#
# COMPACT_ATOMS: atom_id res chain seq x y z
N MET A 1 9.48 4.68 -19.68
CA MET A 1 9.27 4.85 -18.23
C MET A 1 10.47 4.22 -17.55
N ILE A 2 11.21 4.96 -16.74
CA ILE A 2 12.39 4.43 -16.03
C ILE A 2 11.89 3.39 -15.01
N ASP A 3 12.49 2.20 -15.00
CA ASP A 3 12.18 1.17 -14.03
C ASP A 3 12.72 1.62 -12.66
N PHE A 4 11.93 1.43 -11.61
CA PHE A 4 12.34 1.76 -10.23
C PHE A 4 13.62 1.03 -9.83
N PHE A 5 13.75 -0.25 -10.16
CA PHE A 5 14.93 -1.02 -9.82
C PHE A 5 16.18 -0.53 -10.55
N ASP A 6 16.06 -0.14 -11.82
CA ASP A 6 17.17 0.42 -12.58
C ASP A 6 17.60 1.78 -12.00
N LEU A 7 16.62 2.61 -11.61
CA LEU A 7 16.91 3.90 -10.96
C LEU A 7 17.64 3.68 -9.63
N TYR A 8 17.13 2.78 -8.80
CA TYR A 8 17.70 2.51 -7.49
C TYR A 8 19.09 1.85 -7.59
N LEU A 9 19.29 0.95 -8.57
CA LEU A 9 20.60 0.37 -8.84
C LEU A 9 21.61 1.43 -9.30
N THR A 10 21.19 2.38 -10.13
CA THR A 10 22.04 3.49 -10.58
C THR A 10 22.40 4.42 -9.40
N GLU A 11 21.51 4.62 -8.44
CA GLU A 11 21.76 5.41 -7.24
C GLU A 11 22.75 4.71 -6.29
N ASP A 12 22.54 3.38 -6.05
CA ASP A 12 23.31 2.59 -5.08
C ASP A 12 24.67 2.12 -5.63
N CYS A 13 24.77 1.88 -6.94
CA CYS A 13 25.95 1.31 -7.59
C CYS A 13 26.29 2.00 -8.94
N PRO A 14 26.54 3.33 -8.93
CA PRO A 14 26.73 4.10 -10.18
C PRO A 14 28.01 3.74 -10.92
N TYR A 15 29.05 3.32 -10.21
CA TYR A 15 30.41 3.07 -10.76
C TYR A 15 30.93 1.65 -10.50
N GLY A 16 30.10 0.73 -10.00
CA GLY A 16 30.50 -0.63 -9.64
C GLY A 16 30.47 -0.86 -8.13
N ASP A 17 30.72 -2.10 -7.70
CA ASP A 17 30.84 -2.47 -6.30
C ASP A 17 32.33 -2.58 -5.93
N GLU A 18 32.91 -1.47 -5.43
CA GLU A 18 34.32 -1.37 -5.09
C GLU A 18 34.80 -2.49 -4.14
N THR A 19 33.95 -2.94 -3.21
CA THR A 19 34.32 -4.01 -2.26
C THR A 19 34.45 -5.35 -2.97
N THR A 20 33.46 -5.69 -3.80
CA THR A 20 33.47 -6.93 -4.58
C THR A 20 34.63 -6.97 -5.56
N GLU A 21 34.94 -5.83 -6.21
CA GLU A 21 36.08 -5.68 -7.14
C GLU A 21 37.40 -5.76 -6.39
N PHE A 22 37.57 -5.04 -5.28
CA PHE A 22 38.77 -5.06 -4.46
C PHE A 22 39.11 -6.44 -3.90
N LEU A 23 38.08 -7.22 -3.53
CA LEU A 23 38.24 -8.59 -3.00
C LEU A 23 38.33 -9.66 -4.09
N GLU A 24 38.31 -9.26 -5.38
CA GLU A 24 38.36 -10.16 -6.53
C GLU A 24 37.34 -11.29 -6.43
N ILE A 25 36.10 -10.95 -6.00
CA ILE A 25 35.04 -11.94 -5.84
C ILE A 25 34.51 -12.35 -7.21
N GLU A 26 34.66 -13.63 -7.54
CA GLU A 26 34.30 -14.22 -8.83
C GLU A 26 33.55 -15.55 -8.66
N GLY A 27 32.92 -15.99 -9.74
CA GLY A 27 32.24 -17.27 -9.84
C GLY A 27 30.78 -17.18 -9.48
N ASN A 28 30.16 -18.35 -9.28
CA ASN A 28 28.75 -18.45 -8.99
C ASN A 28 28.45 -18.55 -7.49
N GLY A 29 27.31 -18.02 -7.10
CA GLY A 29 26.83 -18.06 -5.74
C GLY A 29 25.33 -18.12 -5.64
N ARG A 30 24.88 -18.20 -4.40
CA ARG A 30 23.46 -18.26 -4.04
C ARG A 30 23.17 -17.30 -2.92
N ILE A 31 22.12 -16.50 -3.10
CA ILE A 31 21.57 -15.63 -2.08
C ILE A 31 20.28 -16.20 -1.52
N ARG A 32 20.10 -16.15 -0.19
CA ARG A 32 18.86 -16.43 0.52
C ARG A 32 18.48 -15.23 1.37
N ILE A 33 17.28 -14.69 1.16
CA ILE A 33 16.68 -13.66 2.01
C ILE A 33 15.69 -14.35 2.96
N LYS A 34 15.87 -14.10 4.26
CA LYS A 34 15.05 -14.66 5.33
C LYS A 34 14.38 -13.55 6.12
N SER A 35 13.21 -13.84 6.65
CA SER A 35 12.58 -12.96 7.62
C SER A 35 13.00 -13.28 9.05
N ARG A 36 13.05 -12.27 9.91
CA ARG A 36 13.13 -12.40 11.37
C ARG A 36 11.78 -12.16 12.04
N GLU A 37 10.78 -11.75 11.28
CA GLU A 37 9.44 -11.41 11.74
C GLU A 37 8.41 -12.17 10.90
N HIS A 38 7.20 -12.30 11.42
CA HIS A 38 6.05 -12.76 10.66
C HIS A 38 5.63 -11.66 9.66
N GLY A 39 5.17 -12.06 8.46
CA GLY A 39 4.73 -11.11 7.46
C GLY A 39 3.98 -11.73 6.29
N VAL A 40 3.54 -10.87 5.37
CA VAL A 40 2.85 -11.22 4.13
C VAL A 40 3.75 -10.88 2.96
N ALA A 41 3.99 -11.85 2.09
CA ALA A 41 4.81 -11.68 0.89
C ALA A 41 4.13 -10.77 -0.12
N ALA A 42 4.87 -9.78 -0.64
CA ALA A 42 4.37 -8.84 -1.64
C ALA A 42 5.44 -8.47 -2.67
N CYS A 43 5.03 -8.25 -3.92
CA CYS A 43 5.89 -7.85 -5.03
C CYS A 43 7.06 -8.80 -5.31
N MET A 44 6.95 -10.07 -4.93
CA MET A 44 7.96 -11.09 -5.15
C MET A 44 8.24 -11.33 -6.64
N ASP A 45 7.21 -11.25 -7.46
CA ASP A 45 7.29 -11.37 -8.92
C ASP A 45 8.03 -10.19 -9.56
N ASP A 46 7.88 -8.96 -9.03
CA ASP A 46 8.63 -7.79 -9.49
C ASP A 46 10.13 -7.97 -9.18
N LEU A 47 10.47 -8.43 -7.98
CA LEU A 47 11.85 -8.73 -7.61
C LEU A 47 12.43 -9.88 -8.45
N ALA A 48 11.64 -10.93 -8.67
CA ALA A 48 12.06 -12.06 -9.51
C ALA A 48 12.33 -11.62 -10.97
N ALA A 49 11.52 -10.73 -11.52
CA ALA A 49 11.74 -10.15 -12.84
C ALA A 49 13.04 -9.34 -12.89
N PHE A 50 13.33 -8.56 -11.84
CA PHE A 50 14.57 -7.79 -11.74
C PHE A 50 15.81 -8.70 -11.69
N TYR A 51 15.76 -9.81 -10.93
CA TYR A 51 16.86 -10.78 -10.88
C TYR A 51 17.10 -11.45 -12.24
N ARG A 52 16.03 -11.93 -12.90
CA ARG A 52 16.14 -12.54 -14.23
C ARG A 52 16.66 -11.57 -15.29
N LYS A 53 16.24 -10.30 -15.24
CA LYS A 53 16.76 -9.23 -16.12
C LYS A 53 18.28 -9.06 -15.99
N ASN A 54 18.82 -9.29 -14.78
CA ASN A 54 20.25 -9.21 -14.49
C ASN A 54 20.98 -10.56 -14.63
N GLY A 55 20.38 -11.55 -15.29
CA GLY A 55 21.03 -12.84 -15.60
C GLY A 55 21.08 -13.83 -14.44
N LEU A 56 20.33 -13.59 -13.36
CA LEU A 56 20.26 -14.49 -12.20
C LEU A 56 19.05 -15.42 -12.30
N GLU A 57 19.22 -16.64 -11.83
CA GLU A 57 18.13 -17.62 -11.71
C GLU A 57 17.42 -17.47 -10.35
N VAL A 58 16.11 -17.34 -10.36
CA VAL A 58 15.28 -17.39 -9.16
C VAL A 58 14.94 -18.83 -8.84
N VAL A 59 15.46 -19.33 -7.72
CA VAL A 59 15.32 -20.73 -7.29
C VAL A 59 14.03 -20.94 -6.51
N ASN A 60 13.70 -20.01 -5.61
CA ASN A 60 12.48 -20.08 -4.79
C ASN A 60 12.03 -18.69 -4.35
N MET A 61 10.73 -18.51 -4.20
CA MET A 61 10.12 -17.34 -3.58
C MET A 61 8.77 -17.70 -2.96
N VAL A 62 8.41 -17.05 -1.86
CA VAL A 62 7.06 -17.15 -1.29
C VAL A 62 6.08 -16.45 -2.24
N PRO A 63 4.93 -17.06 -2.58
CA PRO A 63 3.93 -16.42 -3.44
C PRO A 63 3.40 -15.12 -2.84
N ASN A 64 3.04 -14.15 -3.71
CA ASN A 64 2.41 -12.92 -3.24
C ASN A 64 1.09 -13.24 -2.52
N GLY A 65 0.91 -12.67 -1.33
CA GLY A 65 -0.26 -12.86 -0.48
C GLY A 65 -0.14 -13.98 0.54
N ASP A 66 0.83 -14.88 0.38
CA ASP A 66 1.11 -15.91 1.38
C ASP A 66 1.85 -15.33 2.57
N GLU A 67 1.63 -15.93 3.73
CA GLU A 67 2.30 -15.57 4.97
C GLU A 67 3.62 -16.33 5.12
N PHE A 68 4.55 -15.71 5.83
CA PHE A 68 5.82 -16.33 6.21
C PHE A 68 6.11 -16.05 7.69
N ASN A 69 6.91 -16.92 8.29
CA ASN A 69 7.28 -16.87 9.70
C ASN A 69 8.76 -16.51 9.90
N PRO A 70 9.17 -16.17 11.12
CA PRO A 70 10.57 -15.98 11.45
C PRO A 70 11.43 -17.19 11.03
N ASN A 71 12.56 -16.91 10.36
CA ASN A 71 13.52 -17.82 9.77
C ASN A 71 13.13 -18.47 8.44
N ASP A 72 11.92 -18.24 7.92
CA ASP A 72 11.56 -18.69 6.57
C ASP A 72 12.44 -18.03 5.53
N VAL A 73 12.83 -18.78 4.50
CA VAL A 73 13.47 -18.27 3.30
C VAL A 73 12.37 -17.73 2.39
N ILE A 74 12.27 -16.41 2.29
CA ILE A 74 11.22 -15.75 1.51
C ILE A 74 11.60 -15.55 0.04
N PHE A 75 12.92 -15.49 -0.26
CA PHE A 75 13.43 -15.38 -1.62
C PHE A 75 14.79 -16.05 -1.74
N GLU A 76 15.01 -16.79 -2.82
CA GLU A 76 16.28 -17.47 -3.11
C GLU A 76 16.61 -17.35 -4.60
N ALA A 77 17.84 -16.96 -4.91
CA ALA A 77 18.35 -16.87 -6.27
C ALA A 77 19.81 -17.29 -6.37
N GLN A 78 20.26 -17.64 -7.57
CA GLN A 78 21.64 -18.05 -7.84
C GLN A 78 22.17 -17.51 -9.16
N GLY A 79 23.50 -17.44 -9.28
CA GLY A 79 24.21 -17.01 -10.47
C GLY A 79 25.49 -16.30 -10.14
N ASP A 80 25.91 -15.36 -10.97
CA ASP A 80 27.14 -14.60 -10.85
C ASP A 80 27.23 -13.85 -9.50
N LEU A 81 28.31 -14.10 -8.74
CA LEU A 81 28.49 -13.50 -7.41
C LEU A 81 28.56 -11.96 -7.44
N PRO A 82 29.37 -11.32 -8.30
CA PRO A 82 29.40 -9.86 -8.42
C PRO A 82 28.00 -9.26 -8.64
N THR A 83 27.19 -9.87 -9.50
CA THR A 83 25.83 -9.44 -9.76
C THR A 83 24.93 -9.62 -8.52
N ILE A 84 25.04 -10.74 -7.80
CA ILE A 84 24.30 -10.96 -6.56
C ILE A 84 24.62 -9.87 -5.52
N PHE A 85 25.91 -9.50 -5.35
CA PHE A 85 26.31 -8.46 -4.42
C PHE A 85 25.72 -7.09 -4.77
N LYS A 86 25.71 -6.72 -6.05
CA LYS A 86 25.06 -5.46 -6.53
C LYS A 86 23.56 -5.42 -6.22
N LEU A 87 22.85 -6.55 -6.36
CA LEU A 87 21.40 -6.58 -6.18
C LEU A 87 20.95 -6.82 -4.74
N TRP A 88 21.83 -7.34 -3.90
CA TRP A 88 21.49 -7.80 -2.56
C TRP A 88 20.80 -6.75 -1.68
N ARG A 89 21.44 -5.59 -1.50
CA ARG A 89 20.90 -4.58 -0.56
C ARG A 89 19.58 -4.00 -1.05
N ILE A 90 19.51 -3.69 -2.34
CA ILE A 90 18.29 -3.19 -3.00
C ILE A 90 17.13 -4.13 -2.76
N SER A 91 17.35 -5.43 -2.99
CA SER A 91 16.34 -6.48 -2.84
C SER A 91 15.82 -6.61 -1.42
N GLN A 92 16.72 -6.62 -0.44
CA GLN A 92 16.37 -6.74 0.96
C GLN A 92 15.58 -5.53 1.44
N THR A 93 16.02 -4.31 1.07
CA THR A 93 15.31 -3.07 1.41
C THR A 93 13.93 -3.01 0.75
N PHE A 94 13.84 -3.36 -0.53
CA PHE A 94 12.58 -3.41 -1.26
C PHE A 94 11.57 -4.36 -0.58
N LEU A 95 11.96 -5.62 -0.35
CA LEU A 95 11.06 -6.61 0.29
C LEU A 95 10.68 -6.20 1.71
N SER A 96 11.62 -5.63 2.46
CA SER A 96 11.36 -5.13 3.81
C SER A 96 10.21 -4.11 3.85
N MET A 97 10.15 -3.20 2.87
CA MET A 97 9.11 -2.17 2.75
C MET A 97 7.78 -2.76 2.24
N VAL A 98 7.79 -3.45 1.11
CA VAL A 98 6.53 -3.90 0.48
C VAL A 98 5.83 -5.00 1.29
N CYS A 99 6.59 -5.91 1.91
CA CYS A 99 6.00 -6.94 2.78
C CYS A 99 5.45 -6.32 4.08
N SER A 100 6.09 -5.27 4.62
CA SER A 100 5.56 -4.54 5.76
C SER A 100 4.23 -3.87 5.45
N ILE A 101 4.12 -3.20 4.29
CA ILE A 101 2.88 -2.58 3.82
C ILE A 101 1.77 -3.62 3.66
N ALA A 102 2.06 -4.76 3.02
CA ALA A 102 1.09 -5.84 2.85
C ALA A 102 0.64 -6.42 4.19
N SER A 103 1.58 -6.67 5.11
CA SER A 103 1.28 -7.18 6.46
C SER A 103 0.42 -6.23 7.26
N LYS A 104 0.73 -4.92 7.24
CA LYS A 104 -0.06 -3.91 7.94
C LYS A 104 -1.45 -3.74 7.33
N THR A 105 -1.55 -3.85 6.02
CA THR A 105 -2.85 -3.83 5.33
C THR A 105 -3.68 -5.06 5.69
N ARG A 106 -3.09 -6.26 5.68
CA ARG A 106 -3.75 -7.50 6.08
C ARG A 106 -4.31 -7.40 7.50
N PHE A 107 -3.49 -6.94 8.43
CA PHE A 107 -3.93 -6.69 9.81
C PHE A 107 -5.13 -5.75 9.89
N ALA A 108 -5.11 -4.62 9.17
CA ALA A 108 -6.21 -3.67 9.17
C ALA A 108 -7.51 -4.26 8.58
N VAL A 109 -7.40 -4.96 7.45
CA VAL A 109 -8.53 -5.62 6.79
C VAL A 109 -9.16 -6.69 7.69
N GLU A 110 -8.36 -7.56 8.28
CA GLU A 110 -8.86 -8.62 9.16
C GLU A 110 -9.53 -8.06 10.40
N LEU A 111 -8.95 -6.99 10.98
CA LEU A 111 -9.54 -6.34 12.15
C LEU A 111 -10.87 -5.67 11.82
N ALA A 112 -10.98 -4.97 10.69
CA ALA A 112 -12.20 -4.32 10.24
C ALA A 112 -13.30 -5.34 9.93
N ARG A 113 -12.96 -6.43 9.23
CA ARG A 113 -13.90 -7.49 8.84
C ARG A 113 -14.48 -8.31 9.99
N LYS A 114 -13.88 -8.26 11.17
CA LYS A 114 -14.50 -8.84 12.39
C LYS A 114 -15.84 -8.20 12.74
N SER A 115 -16.02 -6.91 12.43
CA SER A 115 -17.23 -6.16 12.73
C SER A 115 -18.13 -5.97 11.51
N ASN A 116 -17.59 -5.92 10.32
CA ASN A 116 -18.31 -5.80 9.07
C ASN A 116 -17.56 -6.59 7.98
N PRO A 117 -18.05 -7.79 7.59
CA PRO A 117 -17.38 -8.63 6.60
C PRO A 117 -17.20 -7.98 5.21
N ASP A 118 -18.08 -7.04 4.85
CA ASP A 118 -18.13 -6.39 3.55
C ASP A 118 -17.33 -5.07 3.50
N ILE A 119 -16.81 -4.62 4.63
CA ILE A 119 -16.05 -3.36 4.73
C ILE A 119 -14.87 -3.31 3.78
N MET A 120 -14.71 -2.22 3.08
CA MET A 120 -13.52 -1.95 2.28
C MET A 120 -12.52 -1.11 3.07
N VAL A 121 -11.31 -1.62 3.21
CA VAL A 121 -10.17 -0.85 3.76
C VAL A 121 -9.34 -0.36 2.60
N ALA A 122 -9.41 0.94 2.33
CA ALA A 122 -8.73 1.60 1.24
C ALA A 122 -7.57 2.47 1.75
N THR A 123 -6.54 2.63 0.92
CA THR A 123 -5.43 3.52 1.27
C THR A 123 -5.49 4.83 0.49
N SER A 124 -5.13 5.91 1.18
CA SER A 124 -5.10 7.25 0.60
C SER A 124 -4.01 7.38 -0.48
N ARG A 125 -4.00 8.52 -1.20
CA ARG A 125 -2.97 8.82 -2.21
C ARG A 125 -1.65 9.39 -1.61
N LYS A 126 -1.47 9.33 -0.29
CA LYS A 126 -0.28 9.81 0.44
C LYS A 126 0.87 8.79 0.40
N THR A 127 1.19 8.29 -0.78
CA THR A 127 2.27 7.33 -1.05
C THR A 127 3.64 8.03 -1.08
N HIS A 128 4.71 7.26 -0.92
CA HIS A 128 6.08 7.78 -1.12
C HIS A 128 6.31 8.13 -2.60
N PRO A 129 6.91 9.29 -2.91
CA PRO A 129 7.22 9.67 -4.28
C PRO A 129 8.08 8.62 -4.99
N GLY A 130 7.67 8.25 -6.22
CA GLY A 130 8.35 7.24 -7.03
C GLY A 130 8.04 5.79 -6.68
N PHE A 131 7.50 5.50 -5.48
CA PHE A 131 7.29 4.13 -5.01
C PHE A 131 5.84 3.64 -5.10
N ARG A 132 4.90 4.52 -5.47
CA ARG A 132 3.45 4.26 -5.49
C ARG A 132 3.03 2.94 -6.13
N LYS A 133 3.61 2.58 -7.28
CA LYS A 133 3.28 1.33 -7.99
C LYS A 133 3.36 0.11 -7.06
N TYR A 134 4.43 0.02 -6.31
CA TYR A 134 4.71 -1.12 -5.42
C TYR A 134 3.92 -1.05 -4.12
N GLU A 135 3.73 0.15 -3.57
CA GLU A 135 2.88 0.35 -2.39
C GLU A 135 1.43 -0.05 -2.65
N LEU A 136 0.87 0.39 -3.78
CA LEU A 136 -0.49 0.01 -4.17
C LEU A 136 -0.61 -1.50 -4.41
N LYS A 137 0.39 -2.11 -5.05
CA LYS A 137 0.43 -3.57 -5.23
C LYS A 137 0.50 -4.31 -3.89
N ALA A 138 1.32 -3.83 -2.95
CA ALA A 138 1.42 -4.39 -1.61
C ALA A 138 0.11 -4.25 -0.82
N VAL A 139 -0.58 -3.12 -0.92
CA VAL A 139 -1.91 -2.91 -0.33
C VAL A 139 -2.91 -3.93 -0.87
N LYS A 140 -2.99 -4.11 -2.19
CA LYS A 140 -3.87 -5.13 -2.81
C LYS A 140 -3.52 -6.54 -2.33
N THR A 141 -2.23 -6.85 -2.27
CA THR A 141 -1.75 -8.15 -1.76
C THR A 141 -2.16 -8.38 -0.31
N GLY A 142 -2.18 -7.34 0.53
CA GLY A 142 -2.70 -7.39 1.90
C GLY A 142 -4.22 -7.53 2.01
N GLY A 143 -4.96 -7.46 0.89
CA GLY A 143 -6.43 -7.56 0.86
C GLY A 143 -7.15 -6.21 0.98
N GLY A 144 -6.41 -5.11 0.98
CA GLY A 144 -6.95 -3.75 0.93
C GLY A 144 -7.24 -3.27 -0.49
N ASP A 145 -7.70 -2.04 -0.59
CA ASP A 145 -7.95 -1.36 -1.87
C ASP A 145 -7.34 0.04 -1.90
N HIS A 146 -7.47 0.71 -3.02
CA HIS A 146 -7.07 2.11 -3.17
C HIS A 146 -8.31 2.98 -3.10
N HIS A 147 -8.22 4.09 -2.38
CA HIS A 147 -9.26 5.10 -2.41
C HIS A 147 -9.37 5.71 -3.83
N ARG A 148 -8.27 6.27 -4.36
CA ARG A 148 -8.07 6.60 -5.78
C ARG A 148 -6.58 6.52 -6.15
N ASN A 149 -6.29 6.07 -7.37
CA ASN A 149 -4.91 5.84 -7.81
C ASN A 149 -4.19 7.13 -8.19
N SER A 150 -4.92 8.09 -8.77
CA SER A 150 -4.36 9.34 -9.28
C SER A 150 -5.40 10.46 -9.27
N LEU A 151 -4.99 11.68 -9.62
CA LEU A 151 -5.90 12.80 -9.83
C LEU A 151 -6.82 12.60 -11.04
N SER A 152 -6.48 11.68 -11.94
CA SER A 152 -7.24 11.39 -13.17
C SER A 152 -8.21 10.22 -13.04
N ASP A 153 -8.31 9.60 -11.86
CA ASP A 153 -9.06 8.37 -11.62
C ASP A 153 -10.53 8.67 -11.27
N SER A 154 -10.75 9.41 -10.21
CA SER A 154 -12.09 9.78 -9.73
C SER A 154 -12.13 11.23 -9.27
N ILE A 155 -13.35 11.77 -9.10
CA ILE A 155 -13.59 13.11 -8.60
C ILE A 155 -13.66 13.04 -7.07
N LEU A 156 -12.77 13.80 -6.40
CA LEU A 156 -12.85 14.07 -4.96
C LEU A 156 -12.84 15.59 -4.76
N VAL A 157 -13.96 16.10 -4.31
CA VAL A 157 -14.13 17.51 -3.95
C VAL A 157 -13.74 17.66 -2.49
N THR A 158 -12.57 18.24 -2.26
CA THR A 158 -12.05 18.53 -0.92
C THR A 158 -12.41 19.95 -0.51
N GLN A 159 -12.19 20.27 0.74
CA GLN A 159 -12.40 21.59 1.30
C GLN A 159 -11.67 22.69 0.51
N ASN A 160 -10.41 22.43 0.13
CA ASN A 160 -9.64 23.39 -0.67
C ASN A 160 -10.29 23.70 -2.03
N HIS A 161 -11.01 22.73 -2.62
CA HIS A 161 -11.78 22.99 -3.85
C HIS A 161 -12.98 23.88 -3.57
N LEU A 162 -13.72 23.60 -2.48
CA LEU A 162 -14.90 24.38 -2.10
C LEU A 162 -14.55 25.84 -1.76
N ASP A 163 -13.40 26.06 -1.12
CA ASP A 163 -12.92 27.41 -0.74
C ASP A 163 -12.64 28.33 -1.93
N VAL A 164 -12.26 27.76 -3.09
CA VAL A 164 -11.90 28.53 -4.29
C VAL A 164 -12.93 28.42 -5.42
N MET A 165 -14.00 27.70 -5.19
CA MET A 165 -15.04 27.49 -6.19
C MET A 165 -15.94 28.71 -6.31
N GLU A 166 -15.89 29.38 -7.45
CA GLU A 166 -16.70 30.61 -7.72
C GLU A 166 -18.11 30.31 -8.26
N LYS A 167 -18.37 29.09 -8.73
CA LYS A 167 -19.62 28.71 -9.38
C LYS A 167 -20.17 27.43 -8.79
N GLN A 168 -21.50 27.35 -8.62
CA GLN A 168 -22.16 26.07 -8.39
C GLN A 168 -21.98 25.19 -9.64
N VAL A 169 -21.30 24.06 -9.49
CA VAL A 169 -21.12 23.06 -10.54
C VAL A 169 -22.12 21.94 -10.29
N ASN A 170 -22.78 21.49 -11.37
CA ASN A 170 -23.58 20.28 -11.27
C ASN A 170 -22.66 19.08 -11.05
N LEU A 171 -22.60 18.60 -9.82
CA LEU A 171 -21.75 17.48 -9.40
C LEU A 171 -22.25 16.13 -9.90
N ARG A 172 -23.45 16.04 -10.48
CA ARG A 172 -23.96 14.83 -11.16
C ARG A 172 -23.22 14.65 -12.50
N ALA A 173 -21.97 14.18 -12.38
CA ALA A 173 -21.10 13.87 -13.52
C ALA A 173 -21.29 12.41 -13.97
N MET A 174 -20.71 12.05 -15.13
CA MET A 174 -20.64 10.66 -15.61
C MET A 174 -19.64 9.78 -14.80
N ARG A 175 -19.10 10.28 -13.69
CA ARG A 175 -18.16 9.59 -12.80
C ARG A 175 -18.63 9.70 -11.36
N LYS A 176 -18.28 8.74 -10.53
CA LYS A 176 -18.51 8.82 -9.07
C LYS A 176 -17.87 10.09 -8.51
N VAL A 177 -18.65 10.82 -7.74
CA VAL A 177 -18.25 12.06 -7.06
C VAL A 177 -18.21 11.81 -5.57
N GLU A 178 -17.03 11.97 -4.99
CA GLU A 178 -16.83 11.97 -3.56
C GLU A 178 -16.67 13.40 -3.06
N ILE A 179 -17.30 13.70 -1.92
CA ILE A 179 -17.24 15.00 -1.25
C ILE A 179 -16.73 14.79 0.18
N GLU A 180 -15.80 15.65 0.58
CA GLU A 180 -15.26 15.73 1.95
C GLU A 180 -15.83 16.98 2.63
N PRO A 181 -16.97 16.88 3.36
CA PRO A 181 -17.58 18.01 4.05
C PRO A 181 -16.83 18.35 5.33
N ARG A 182 -16.81 19.65 5.73
CA ARG A 182 -16.21 20.11 7.00
C ARG A 182 -17.15 19.95 8.17
N THR A 183 -18.43 20.23 7.91
CA THR A 183 -19.44 20.30 8.96
C THR A 183 -20.56 19.31 8.68
N ARG A 184 -21.37 19.08 9.70
CA ARG A 184 -22.56 18.26 9.60
C ARG A 184 -23.56 18.86 8.58
N GLU A 185 -23.70 20.18 8.57
CA GLU A 185 -24.59 20.92 7.65
C GLU A 185 -24.13 20.72 6.20
N GLU A 186 -22.83 20.90 5.92
CA GLU A 186 -22.25 20.65 4.58
C GLU A 186 -22.45 19.19 4.14
N ALA A 187 -22.35 18.22 5.06
CA ALA A 187 -22.60 16.81 4.77
C ALA A 187 -24.07 16.57 4.38
N LEU A 188 -25.02 17.18 5.08
CA LEU A 188 -26.45 17.09 4.76
C LEU A 188 -26.78 17.72 3.41
N GLU A 189 -26.16 18.84 3.07
CA GLU A 189 -26.32 19.50 1.77
C GLU A 189 -25.69 18.69 0.63
N ALA A 190 -24.58 18.01 0.88
CA ALA A 190 -23.87 17.21 -0.12
C ALA A 190 -24.49 15.84 -0.36
N ALA A 191 -25.13 15.23 0.64
CA ALA A 191 -25.67 13.87 0.60
C ALA A 191 -26.59 13.60 -0.62
N PRO A 192 -27.51 14.51 -1.05
CA PRO A 192 -28.37 14.26 -2.21
C PRO A 192 -27.64 14.19 -3.54
N VAL A 193 -26.42 14.72 -3.64
CA VAL A 193 -25.68 14.89 -4.91
C VAL A 193 -24.36 14.11 -4.97
N ALA A 194 -23.86 13.66 -3.84
CA ALA A 194 -22.66 12.84 -3.74
C ALA A 194 -22.96 11.36 -3.97
N ASP A 195 -22.01 10.63 -4.53
CA ASP A 195 -21.99 9.15 -4.52
C ASP A 195 -21.30 8.62 -3.26
N ILE A 196 -20.31 9.37 -2.75
CA ILE A 196 -19.55 9.02 -1.54
C ILE A 196 -19.39 10.29 -0.69
N LEU A 197 -19.56 10.18 0.62
CA LEU A 197 -19.14 11.20 1.59
C LEU A 197 -17.95 10.66 2.40
N LEU A 198 -16.84 11.42 2.38
CA LEU A 198 -15.69 11.15 3.25
C LEU A 198 -15.83 11.97 4.53
N LEU A 199 -16.25 11.30 5.60
CA LEU A 199 -16.43 11.91 6.92
C LEU A 199 -15.12 11.80 7.70
N ASP A 200 -14.31 12.87 7.65
CA ASP A 200 -13.00 12.91 8.32
C ASP A 200 -13.16 13.33 9.79
N HIS A 201 -12.44 12.68 10.69
CA HIS A 201 -12.41 12.98 12.14
C HIS A 201 -13.73 12.78 12.93
N TYR A 202 -14.76 12.14 12.38
CA TYR A 202 -15.95 11.75 13.17
C TYR A 202 -15.62 10.57 14.07
N SER A 203 -16.15 10.58 15.31
CA SER A 203 -16.07 9.41 16.21
C SER A 203 -17.06 8.31 15.80
N PRO A 204 -16.85 7.04 16.21
CA PRO A 204 -17.80 5.96 15.95
C PRO A 204 -19.23 6.26 16.46
N LYS A 205 -19.34 6.92 17.62
CA LYS A 205 -20.65 7.29 18.21
C LYS A 205 -21.37 8.37 17.40
N GLU A 206 -20.64 9.32 16.84
CA GLU A 206 -21.21 10.33 15.94
C GLU A 206 -21.68 9.69 14.64
N LEU A 207 -20.91 8.75 14.07
CA LEU A 207 -21.28 8.02 12.86
C LEU A 207 -22.51 7.15 13.07
N GLU A 208 -22.64 6.48 14.22
CA GLU A 208 -23.81 5.69 14.59
C GLU A 208 -25.12 6.48 14.47
N LEU A 209 -25.11 7.75 14.86
CA LEU A 209 -26.28 8.62 14.83
C LEU A 209 -26.44 9.33 13.48
N PHE A 210 -25.35 9.67 12.82
CA PHE A 210 -25.38 10.54 11.65
C PHE A 210 -25.55 9.79 10.32
N VAL A 211 -24.95 8.60 10.18
CA VAL A 211 -25.03 7.83 8.94
C VAL A 211 -26.48 7.45 8.56
N PRO A 212 -27.37 7.04 9.50
CA PRO A 212 -28.77 6.80 9.17
C PRO A 212 -29.48 8.04 8.58
N GLU A 213 -29.25 9.24 9.16
CA GLU A 213 -29.82 10.50 8.66
C GLU A 213 -29.34 10.81 7.24
N LEU A 214 -28.07 10.63 6.93
CA LEU A 214 -27.53 10.82 5.59
C LEU A 214 -28.14 9.83 4.57
N ARG A 215 -28.37 8.59 4.97
CA ARG A 215 -28.98 7.56 4.12
C ARG A 215 -30.49 7.76 3.91
N GLU A 216 -31.18 8.49 4.80
CA GLU A 216 -32.56 8.93 4.55
C GLU A 216 -32.62 9.93 3.39
N LEU A 217 -31.61 10.80 3.24
CA LEU A 217 -31.52 11.77 2.13
C LEU A 217 -31.09 11.13 0.81
N ASN A 218 -30.23 10.10 0.87
CA ASN A 218 -29.75 9.36 -0.29
C ASN A 218 -29.48 7.89 0.09
N PRO A 219 -30.42 6.97 -0.19
CA PRO A 219 -30.26 5.55 0.14
C PRO A 219 -29.10 4.83 -0.57
N HIS A 220 -28.54 5.43 -1.63
CA HIS A 220 -27.42 4.87 -2.37
C HIS A 220 -26.07 5.49 -1.99
N LEU A 221 -26.07 6.37 -0.99
CA LEU A 221 -24.86 7.06 -0.54
C LEU A 221 -23.92 6.08 0.14
N GLU A 222 -22.70 6.00 -0.38
CA GLU A 222 -21.59 5.29 0.26
C GLU A 222 -20.90 6.22 1.28
N ILE A 223 -20.60 5.72 2.46
CA ILE A 223 -19.95 6.47 3.53
C ILE A 223 -18.51 5.98 3.71
N ALA A 224 -17.57 6.89 3.55
CA ALA A 224 -16.17 6.69 3.87
C ALA A 224 -15.78 7.43 5.14
N VAL A 225 -14.84 6.89 5.91
CA VAL A 225 -14.23 7.58 7.06
C VAL A 225 -12.72 7.59 6.92
N GLY A 226 -12.10 8.74 7.24
CA GLY A 226 -10.65 8.94 7.26
C GLY A 226 -10.14 9.38 8.62
N GLY A 227 -8.81 9.58 8.75
CA GLY A 227 -8.20 10.15 9.95
C GLY A 227 -8.31 9.30 11.22
N ILE A 228 -8.53 7.99 11.12
CA ILE A 228 -8.79 7.10 12.26
C ILE A 228 -7.54 6.37 12.76
N ASP A 229 -7.54 6.03 14.06
CA ASP A 229 -6.58 5.08 14.63
C ASP A 229 -6.96 3.65 14.22
N LEU A 230 -5.98 2.89 13.72
CA LEU A 230 -6.19 1.48 13.36
C LEU A 230 -6.60 0.61 14.56
N GLY A 231 -6.25 0.99 15.79
CA GLY A 231 -6.71 0.28 17.00
C GLY A 231 -8.22 0.31 17.18
N MET A 232 -8.89 1.32 16.61
CA MET A 232 -10.34 1.50 16.69
C MET A 232 -11.08 1.08 15.40
N ILE A 233 -10.38 0.51 14.43
CA ILE A 233 -10.93 0.23 13.09
C ILE A 233 -12.21 -0.61 13.13
N SER A 234 -12.31 -1.57 14.07
CA SER A 234 -13.50 -2.42 14.25
C SER A 234 -14.73 -1.63 14.69
N ASP A 235 -14.57 -0.55 15.44
CA ASP A 235 -15.69 0.27 15.89
C ASP A 235 -16.21 1.16 14.77
N TYR A 236 -15.31 1.68 13.94
CA TYR A 236 -15.70 2.43 12.75
C TYR A 236 -16.36 1.55 11.68
N ALA A 237 -15.84 0.34 11.46
CA ALA A 237 -16.33 -0.58 10.43
C ALA A 237 -17.81 -0.94 10.55
N LYS A 238 -18.41 -0.80 11.72
CA LYS A 238 -19.85 -1.07 11.97
C LYS A 238 -20.77 -0.06 11.27
N HIS A 239 -20.29 1.14 10.99
CA HIS A 239 -21.11 2.29 10.61
C HIS A 239 -20.91 2.78 9.20
N VAL A 240 -19.82 2.35 8.53
CA VAL A 240 -19.40 2.89 7.23
C VAL A 240 -19.16 1.79 6.19
N ASP A 241 -19.06 2.17 4.92
CA ASP A 241 -18.81 1.27 3.80
C ASP A 241 -17.30 1.19 3.49
N PHE A 242 -16.58 2.30 3.74
CA PHE A 242 -15.15 2.42 3.47
C PHE A 242 -14.38 2.99 4.66
N ILE A 243 -13.19 2.46 4.87
CA ILE A 243 -12.19 3.07 5.75
C ILE A 243 -11.02 3.50 4.90
N VAL A 244 -10.69 4.81 4.92
CA VAL A 244 -9.56 5.37 4.18
C VAL A 244 -8.41 5.65 5.14
N THR A 245 -7.29 4.96 4.96
CA THR A 245 -6.13 5.08 5.86
C THR A 245 -4.83 5.31 5.11
N THR A 246 -3.85 5.88 5.79
CA THR A 246 -2.46 6.03 5.30
C THR A 246 -1.50 5.10 6.06
N ALA A 247 -1.96 4.50 7.13
CA ALA A 247 -1.14 3.75 8.07
C ALA A 247 -0.28 2.63 7.46
N PRO A 248 -0.73 1.90 6.41
CA PRO A 248 0.12 0.90 5.76
C PRO A 248 1.43 1.48 5.20
N TYR A 249 1.41 2.68 4.62
CA TYR A 249 2.60 3.31 4.03
C TYR A 249 3.65 3.72 5.06
N TYR A 250 3.24 3.91 6.31
CA TYR A 250 4.13 4.27 7.42
C TYR A 250 4.42 3.08 8.35
N ALA A 251 4.16 1.86 7.87
CA ALA A 251 4.55 0.68 8.61
C ALA A 251 6.08 0.59 8.71
N LYS A 252 6.57 0.18 9.88
CA LYS A 252 8.01 -0.06 10.06
C LYS A 252 8.44 -1.18 9.11
N PRO A 253 9.50 -0.99 8.29
CA PRO A 253 10.03 -2.05 7.45
C PRO A 253 10.34 -3.32 8.23
N LEU A 254 10.04 -4.50 7.66
CA LEU A 254 10.33 -5.78 8.31
C LEU A 254 11.84 -6.02 8.46
N ASP A 255 12.22 -6.65 9.55
CA ASP A 255 13.61 -7.07 9.77
C ASP A 255 13.91 -8.34 8.93
N LEU A 256 14.58 -8.14 7.81
CA LEU A 256 15.03 -9.20 6.91
C LEU A 256 16.55 -9.38 7.03
N THR A 257 17.01 -10.60 6.80
CA THR A 257 18.44 -10.92 6.74
C THR A 257 18.78 -11.72 5.50
N SER A 258 20.00 -11.57 5.01
CA SER A 258 20.46 -12.28 3.81
C SER A 258 21.72 -13.10 4.10
N ARG A 259 21.85 -14.20 3.37
CA ARG A 259 23.06 -15.01 3.34
C ARG A 259 23.44 -15.26 1.89
N ILE A 260 24.71 -14.95 1.55
CA ILE A 260 25.31 -15.26 0.25
C ILE A 260 26.37 -16.35 0.48
N ARG A 261 26.42 -17.33 -0.41
CA ARG A 261 27.40 -18.43 -0.37
C ARG A 261 27.86 -18.75 -1.79
N LYS A 262 29.12 -19.09 -1.96
CA LYS A 262 29.66 -19.64 -3.21
C LYS A 262 29.11 -21.04 -3.44
N ILE A 263 28.84 -21.42 -4.69
CA ILE A 263 28.34 -22.72 -5.15
C ILE A 263 29.25 -23.24 -6.27
#